data_0fc6ad26aef74ba6471cb363ca00cffa
#
_entry.id   0fc6ad26aef74ba6471cb363ca00cffa
#
_cell.length_a   1.000
_cell.length_b   1.000
_cell.length_c   1.000
_cell.angle_alpha   90.00
_cell.angle_beta   90.00
_cell.angle_gamma   90.00
#
_symmetry.space_group_name_H-M   'P 1'
#
loop_
_entity.id
_entity.type
_entity.pdbx_description
1 polymer ?
#
loop_
_entity_poly.entity_id
_entity_poly.type
_entity_poly.pdbx_seq_one_letter_code
_entity_poly.pdbx_strand_id
1 'polypeptide(L)'
;EFKEYFPENSVEYFVSYYDYYQPEAYVPSRDLLIEKEATINEEIDKLRHSATKSLLTKNDVVVVASVSAIYGLGAPSEYMGFILDVNLSDKTSMKAFMKNLIEMQYERNDYEFKRGNFRVRGDSLEIILAYETNAIRFEFWGDTVDKIKKINRITGEVISELDSISIYPASHFVTKEEKLKLAMKDIQKELDEELIKLNNSDKIIESNRLKTRTLFDLEMMELNGYCSGIENYSRHLDRRKAGTRPYTLLDYFNDDYLIFIDESHMTIPQMRGMYKGDKSRKNTLVEY
;
A
#
# COMPACT_ATOMS: atom_id res chain seq x y z
N GLU A 1 13.00 -20.68 12.03
CA GLU A 1 12.39 -22.01 12.03
C GLU A 1 11.78 -22.37 10.67
N PHE A 2 10.70 -21.71 10.16
CA PHE A 2 10.09 -22.08 8.88
C PHE A 2 11.07 -22.04 7.69
N LYS A 3 12.02 -21.09 7.64
CA LYS A 3 13.10 -21.09 6.65
C LYS A 3 14.04 -22.28 6.73
N GLU A 4 14.16 -22.88 7.91
CA GLU A 4 14.97 -24.10 8.14
C GLU A 4 14.20 -25.34 7.69
N TYR A 5 12.86 -25.35 7.87
CA TYR A 5 12.01 -26.44 7.41
C TYR A 5 11.74 -26.43 5.91
N PHE A 6 11.73 -25.24 5.30
CA PHE A 6 11.45 -25.02 3.88
C PHE A 6 12.59 -24.25 3.22
N PRO A 7 13.82 -24.80 3.14
CA PRO A 7 15.01 -24.07 2.69
C PRO A 7 14.96 -23.68 1.22
N GLU A 8 14.21 -24.41 0.40
CA GLU A 8 14.08 -24.18 -1.04
C GLU A 8 12.88 -23.30 -1.40
N ASN A 9 11.95 -23.08 -0.46
CA ASN A 9 10.75 -22.28 -0.67
C ASN A 9 10.94 -20.82 -0.25
N SER A 10 10.13 -19.94 -0.80
CA SER A 10 10.02 -18.58 -0.30
C SER A 10 9.22 -18.52 0.98
N VAL A 11 9.91 -18.31 2.10
CA VAL A 11 9.26 -18.16 3.41
C VAL A 11 9.19 -16.69 3.77
N GLU A 12 7.97 -16.18 3.84
CA GLU A 12 7.66 -14.77 4.04
C GLU A 12 6.96 -14.54 5.38
N TYR A 13 7.00 -13.29 5.85
CA TYR A 13 6.41 -12.87 7.12
C TYR A 13 5.46 -11.70 6.90
N PHE A 14 4.20 -11.84 7.35
CA PHE A 14 3.18 -10.83 7.15
C PHE A 14 2.38 -10.59 8.43
N VAL A 15 2.79 -9.59 9.21
CA VAL A 15 2.12 -9.20 10.46
C VAL A 15 1.74 -7.73 10.45
N SER A 16 1.10 -7.26 11.51
CA SER A 16 0.84 -5.82 11.67
C SER A 16 2.16 -5.05 11.67
N TYR A 17 2.22 -4.01 10.85
CA TYR A 17 3.41 -3.15 10.73
C TYR A 17 3.38 -1.92 11.62
N TYR A 18 2.41 -1.85 12.53
CA TYR A 18 2.29 -0.75 13.47
C TYR A 18 3.02 -1.06 14.77
N ASP A 19 4.00 -0.22 15.15
CA ASP A 19 4.56 -0.19 16.50
C ASP A 19 3.57 0.43 17.50
N TYR A 20 2.81 1.42 17.02
CA TYR A 20 1.70 2.02 17.72
C TYR A 20 0.52 2.19 16.76
N TYR A 21 -0.69 1.91 17.23
CA TYR A 21 -1.91 2.09 16.46
C TYR A 21 -3.07 2.50 17.33
N GLN A 22 -3.60 3.69 17.09
CA GLN A 22 -4.85 4.18 17.62
C GLN A 22 -5.86 4.29 16.47
N PRO A 23 -6.91 3.46 16.44
CA PRO A 23 -7.93 3.59 15.41
C PRO A 23 -8.74 4.86 15.59
N GLU A 24 -9.19 5.45 14.50
CA GLU A 24 -10.18 6.50 14.53
C GLU A 24 -11.46 6.02 15.22
N ALA A 25 -12.00 6.82 16.14
CA ALA A 25 -13.22 6.51 16.85
C ALA A 25 -13.98 7.80 17.21
N TYR A 26 -15.30 7.70 17.34
CA TYR A 26 -16.13 8.78 17.84
C TYR A 26 -16.84 8.38 19.11
N VAL A 27 -16.86 9.26 20.10
CA VAL A 27 -17.53 9.06 21.38
C VAL A 27 -18.72 10.02 21.49
N PRO A 28 -19.94 9.61 21.08
CA PRO A 28 -21.10 10.51 20.98
C PRO A 28 -21.44 11.23 22.28
N SER A 29 -21.28 10.54 23.43
CA SER A 29 -21.61 11.12 24.76
C SER A 29 -20.72 12.30 25.16
N ARG A 30 -19.58 12.50 24.49
CA ARG A 30 -18.62 13.55 24.78
C ARG A 30 -18.36 14.47 23.58
N ASP A 31 -19.01 14.23 22.45
CA ASP A 31 -18.75 14.85 21.15
C ASP A 31 -17.23 14.87 20.85
N LEU A 32 -16.58 13.69 21.04
CA LEU A 32 -15.13 13.56 20.93
C LEU A 32 -14.78 12.67 19.75
N LEU A 33 -14.15 13.25 18.74
CA LEU A 33 -13.48 12.52 17.68
C LEU A 33 -12.05 12.18 18.12
N ILE A 34 -11.73 10.90 18.13
CA ILE A 34 -10.37 10.38 18.32
C ILE A 34 -9.80 10.16 16.94
N GLU A 35 -8.80 10.92 16.58
CA GLU A 35 -8.13 10.78 15.28
C GLU A 35 -7.29 9.49 15.21
N LYS A 36 -7.14 8.96 14.00
CA LYS A 36 -6.25 7.84 13.75
C LYS A 36 -4.80 8.29 13.98
N GLU A 37 -4.08 7.56 14.82
CA GLU A 37 -2.65 7.74 15.02
C GLU A 37 -1.93 6.40 14.83
N ALA A 38 -0.82 6.40 14.10
CA ALA A 38 -0.07 5.18 13.84
C ALA A 38 1.42 5.48 13.63
N THR A 39 2.26 4.61 14.19
CA THR A 39 3.70 4.58 13.90
C THR A 39 4.02 3.29 13.18
N ILE A 40 4.64 3.40 12.00
CA ILE A 40 4.96 2.26 11.14
C ILE A 40 6.35 1.74 11.46
N ASN A 41 6.46 0.42 11.61
CA ASN A 41 7.72 -0.29 11.67
C ASN A 41 8.24 -0.55 10.25
N GLU A 42 9.28 0.15 9.87
CA GLU A 42 9.88 0.09 8.51
C GLU A 42 10.36 -1.32 8.12
N GLU A 43 10.88 -2.10 9.07
CA GLU A 43 11.36 -3.45 8.80
C GLU A 43 10.20 -4.42 8.54
N ILE A 44 9.15 -4.33 9.33
CA ILE A 44 7.94 -5.15 9.14
C ILE A 44 7.23 -4.76 7.83
N ASP A 45 7.15 -3.47 7.51
CA ASP A 45 6.56 -3.01 6.27
C ASP A 45 7.33 -3.54 5.04
N LYS A 46 8.66 -3.53 5.08
CA LYS A 46 9.52 -4.18 4.06
C LYS A 46 9.16 -5.66 3.88
N LEU A 47 8.99 -6.41 4.99
CA LEU A 47 8.64 -7.83 4.93
C LEU A 47 7.24 -8.05 4.32
N ARG A 48 6.29 -7.15 4.57
CA ARG A 48 4.95 -7.20 3.95
C ARG A 48 5.02 -7.00 2.44
N HIS A 49 5.81 -6.04 1.97
CA HIS A 49 6.07 -5.86 0.53
C HIS A 49 6.79 -7.05 -0.09
N SER A 50 7.73 -7.68 0.64
CA SER A 50 8.38 -8.92 0.21
C SER A 50 7.37 -10.06 0.04
N ALA A 51 6.47 -10.23 0.98
CA ALA A 51 5.44 -11.27 0.95
C ALA A 51 4.51 -11.11 -0.26
N THR A 52 3.97 -9.92 -0.50
CA THR A 52 3.08 -9.67 -1.66
C THR A 52 3.82 -9.87 -2.99
N LYS A 53 5.07 -9.40 -3.10
CA LYS A 53 5.91 -9.66 -4.26
C LYS A 53 6.09 -11.16 -4.50
N SER A 54 6.47 -11.92 -3.47
CA SER A 54 6.72 -13.36 -3.59
C SER A 54 5.47 -14.12 -4.01
N LEU A 55 4.30 -13.79 -3.45
CA LEU A 55 3.02 -14.39 -3.83
C LEU A 55 2.64 -14.15 -5.30
N LEU A 56 3.02 -13.00 -5.86
CA LEU A 56 2.74 -12.67 -7.26
C LEU A 56 3.76 -13.26 -8.24
N THR A 57 4.94 -13.66 -7.77
CA THR A 57 6.06 -14.08 -8.66
C THR A 57 6.42 -15.54 -8.55
N LYS A 58 5.98 -16.23 -7.48
CA LYS A 58 6.39 -17.60 -7.18
C LYS A 58 5.19 -18.47 -6.84
N ASN A 59 5.32 -19.76 -7.06
CA ASN A 59 4.27 -20.73 -6.74
C ASN A 59 4.53 -21.53 -5.45
N ASP A 60 5.73 -21.40 -4.89
CA ASP A 60 6.24 -22.16 -3.76
C ASP A 60 6.46 -21.27 -2.53
N VAL A 61 5.44 -20.51 -2.15
CA VAL A 61 5.50 -19.52 -1.08
C VAL A 61 4.82 -20.00 0.18
N VAL A 62 5.53 -19.90 1.31
CA VAL A 62 4.98 -20.11 2.65
C VAL A 62 4.91 -18.75 3.34
N VAL A 63 3.72 -18.33 3.77
CA VAL A 63 3.55 -17.07 4.51
C VAL A 63 3.15 -17.34 5.94
N VAL A 64 3.99 -16.90 6.88
CA VAL A 64 3.66 -16.87 8.31
C VAL A 64 3.01 -15.51 8.60
N ALA A 65 1.73 -15.53 8.94
CA ALA A 65 0.96 -14.31 9.06
C ALA A 65 0.21 -14.20 10.39
N SER A 66 -0.02 -12.98 10.85
CA SER A 66 -0.98 -12.69 11.90
C SER A 66 -2.36 -12.42 11.31
N VAL A 67 -3.33 -12.09 12.16
CA VAL A 67 -4.67 -11.65 11.77
C VAL A 67 -4.65 -10.43 10.80
N SER A 68 -3.54 -9.71 10.70
CA SER A 68 -3.39 -8.61 9.74
C SER A 68 -3.56 -9.05 8.27
N ALA A 69 -3.42 -10.35 7.99
CA ALA A 69 -3.62 -10.93 6.66
C ALA A 69 -5.06 -10.81 6.14
N ILE A 70 -6.05 -10.65 7.02
CA ILE A 70 -7.46 -10.49 6.64
C ILE A 70 -7.92 -9.02 6.57
N TYR A 71 -7.03 -8.07 6.84
CA TYR A 71 -7.32 -6.64 6.66
C TYR A 71 -7.10 -6.20 5.21
N GLY A 72 -7.74 -5.08 4.85
CA GLY A 72 -7.71 -4.56 3.50
C GLY A 72 -6.31 -4.26 2.98
N LEU A 73 -6.03 -4.76 1.79
CA LEU A 73 -4.90 -4.40 0.93
C LEU A 73 -5.44 -3.87 -0.39
N GLY A 74 -4.57 -3.28 -1.21
CA GLY A 74 -4.89 -2.94 -2.60
C GLY A 74 -5.22 -4.17 -3.43
N ALA A 75 -5.90 -3.96 -4.56
CA ALA A 75 -6.23 -5.06 -5.47
C ALA A 75 -4.96 -5.66 -6.09
N PRO A 76 -4.77 -7.00 -6.08
CA PRO A 76 -3.61 -7.64 -6.70
C PRO A 76 -3.44 -7.29 -8.18
N SER A 77 -4.53 -7.20 -8.93
CA SER A 77 -4.52 -6.84 -10.35
C SER A 77 -4.03 -5.41 -10.62
N GLU A 78 -4.38 -4.45 -9.73
CA GLU A 78 -3.86 -3.09 -9.83
C GLU A 78 -2.35 -3.07 -9.51
N TYR A 79 -1.95 -3.73 -8.43
CA TYR A 79 -0.54 -3.84 -8.03
C TYR A 79 0.32 -4.44 -9.14
N MET A 80 -0.14 -5.54 -9.76
CA MET A 80 0.54 -6.17 -10.91
C MET A 80 0.61 -5.24 -12.14
N GLY A 81 -0.40 -4.42 -12.35
CA GLY A 81 -0.48 -3.48 -13.47
C GLY A 81 0.53 -2.33 -13.42
N PHE A 82 1.27 -2.20 -12.32
CA PHE A 82 2.33 -1.20 -12.11
C PHE A 82 3.74 -1.80 -12.06
N ILE A 83 3.90 -3.11 -12.27
CA ILE A 83 5.24 -3.71 -12.33
C ILE A 83 5.99 -3.09 -13.50
N LEU A 84 7.19 -2.58 -13.22
CA LEU A 84 8.10 -2.02 -14.21
C LEU A 84 9.28 -2.98 -14.39
N ASP A 85 9.27 -3.71 -15.49
CA ASP A 85 10.40 -4.53 -15.89
C ASP A 85 11.43 -3.65 -16.62
N VAL A 86 12.68 -3.72 -16.20
CA VAL A 86 13.79 -2.94 -16.75
C VAL A 86 14.91 -3.89 -17.15
N ASN A 87 15.32 -3.81 -18.41
CA ASN A 87 16.45 -4.59 -18.94
C ASN A 87 17.59 -3.67 -19.37
N LEU A 88 18.79 -4.23 -19.44
CA LEU A 88 19.91 -3.55 -20.09
C LEU A 88 19.52 -3.19 -21.53
N SER A 89 19.94 -2.00 -21.96
CA SER A 89 19.66 -1.45 -23.29
C SER A 89 18.21 -1.07 -23.57
N ASP A 90 17.34 -1.09 -22.56
CA ASP A 90 15.97 -0.56 -22.70
C ASP A 90 16.02 0.92 -23.08
N LYS A 91 15.23 1.27 -24.11
CA LYS A 91 15.10 2.65 -24.58
C LYS A 91 14.04 3.37 -23.76
N THR A 92 14.49 4.08 -22.76
CA THR A 92 13.64 4.92 -21.90
C THR A 92 14.41 6.13 -21.41
N SER A 93 13.83 7.31 -21.50
CA SER A 93 14.45 8.49 -20.91
C SER A 93 14.36 8.45 -19.40
N MET A 94 15.38 9.01 -18.72
CA MET A 94 15.36 9.13 -17.26
C MET A 94 14.09 9.83 -16.76
N LYS A 95 13.58 10.82 -17.53
CA LYS A 95 12.34 11.54 -17.19
C LYS A 95 11.11 10.61 -17.22
N ALA A 96 10.99 9.77 -18.23
CA ALA A 96 9.91 8.79 -18.32
C ALA A 96 10.02 7.74 -17.22
N PHE A 97 11.25 7.30 -16.93
CA PHE A 97 11.52 6.36 -15.84
C PHE A 97 11.10 6.93 -14.48
N MET A 98 11.49 8.18 -14.17
CA MET A 98 11.06 8.87 -12.94
C MET A 98 9.54 9.00 -12.86
N LYS A 99 8.86 9.30 -13.97
CA LYS A 99 7.39 9.38 -14.00
C LYS A 99 6.76 8.04 -13.59
N ASN A 100 7.24 6.94 -14.14
CA ASN A 100 6.75 5.61 -13.76
C ASN A 100 6.97 5.33 -12.26
N LEU A 101 8.12 5.69 -11.70
CA LEU A 101 8.40 5.53 -10.28
C LEU A 101 7.43 6.33 -9.39
N ILE A 102 7.12 7.58 -9.77
CA ILE A 102 6.16 8.42 -9.05
C ILE A 102 4.75 7.80 -9.11
N GLU A 103 4.32 7.31 -10.26
CA GLU A 103 3.05 6.60 -10.41
C GLU A 103 2.98 5.32 -9.55
N MET A 104 4.14 4.69 -9.29
CA MET A 104 4.31 3.55 -8.39
C MET A 104 4.44 3.95 -6.92
N GLN A 105 4.23 5.23 -6.58
CA GLN A 105 4.32 5.79 -5.22
C GLN A 105 5.74 5.79 -4.63
N TYR A 106 6.78 5.79 -5.47
CA TYR A 106 8.14 6.14 -5.03
C TYR A 106 8.31 7.65 -4.97
N GLU A 107 8.96 8.14 -3.92
CA GLU A 107 9.18 9.56 -3.71
C GLU A 107 10.61 9.95 -4.09
N ARG A 108 10.76 11.10 -4.78
CA ARG A 108 12.09 11.66 -4.99
C ARG A 108 12.57 12.34 -3.73
N ASN A 109 13.68 11.86 -3.20
CA ASN A 109 14.35 12.49 -2.06
C ASN A 109 15.88 12.41 -2.24
N ASP A 110 16.49 13.52 -2.59
CA ASP A 110 17.92 13.60 -2.84
C ASP A 110 18.74 13.74 -1.54
N TYR A 111 18.08 14.02 -0.39
CA TYR A 111 18.71 14.24 0.92
C TYR A 111 18.60 13.03 1.83
N GLU A 112 17.39 12.59 2.10
CA GLU A 112 17.11 11.44 2.96
C GLU A 112 16.79 10.23 2.08
N PHE A 113 17.81 9.42 1.80
CA PHE A 113 17.68 8.27 0.92
C PHE A 113 17.33 7.01 1.72
N LYS A 114 16.04 6.74 1.80
CA LYS A 114 15.45 5.60 2.52
C LYS A 114 14.59 4.73 1.60
N ARG A 115 14.08 3.63 2.12
CA ARG A 115 13.18 2.71 1.42
C ARG A 115 11.96 3.44 0.85
N GLY A 116 11.59 3.12 -0.38
CA GLY A 116 10.54 3.82 -1.12
C GLY A 116 10.96 5.15 -1.74
N ASN A 117 12.24 5.55 -1.61
CA ASN A 117 12.75 6.76 -2.23
C ASN A 117 13.65 6.45 -3.43
N PHE A 118 13.67 7.37 -4.37
CA PHE A 118 14.69 7.44 -5.41
C PHE A 118 15.38 8.81 -5.41
N ARG A 119 16.59 8.85 -5.92
CA ARG A 119 17.36 10.08 -6.12
C ARG A 119 18.08 10.08 -7.45
N VAL A 120 18.46 11.27 -7.92
CA VAL A 120 19.16 11.43 -9.21
C VAL A 120 20.48 12.14 -8.98
N ARG A 121 21.55 11.63 -9.60
CA ARG A 121 22.89 12.19 -9.56
C ARG A 121 23.50 12.11 -10.96
N GLY A 122 23.49 13.24 -11.68
CA GLY A 122 23.93 13.27 -13.09
C GLY A 122 23.08 12.35 -13.96
N ASP A 123 23.72 11.45 -14.66
CA ASP A 123 23.08 10.46 -15.54
C ASP A 123 22.72 9.15 -14.81
N SER A 124 22.71 9.16 -13.48
CA SER A 124 22.39 7.99 -12.66
C SER A 124 21.15 8.24 -11.80
N LEU A 125 20.28 7.23 -11.73
CA LEU A 125 19.15 7.17 -10.83
C LEU A 125 19.36 6.02 -9.84
N GLU A 126 19.21 6.31 -8.56
CA GLU A 126 19.29 5.32 -7.49
C GLU A 126 17.94 5.20 -6.80
N ILE A 127 17.51 3.97 -6.49
CA ILE A 127 16.25 3.66 -5.83
C ILE A 127 16.46 2.62 -4.73
N ILE A 128 15.80 2.80 -3.58
CA ILE A 128 15.67 1.72 -2.59
C ILE A 128 14.26 1.16 -2.68
N LEU A 129 14.17 -0.08 -3.16
CA LEU A 129 12.91 -0.75 -3.38
C LEU A 129 12.17 -1.00 -2.07
N ALA A 130 10.83 -0.99 -2.10
CA ALA A 130 9.98 -1.14 -0.93
C ALA A 130 10.23 -2.45 -0.14
N TYR A 131 10.74 -3.48 -0.80
CA TYR A 131 11.00 -4.83 -0.29
C TYR A 131 12.50 -5.16 -0.16
N GLU A 132 13.40 -4.17 -0.34
CA GLU A 132 14.84 -4.37 -0.33
C GLU A 132 15.53 -3.43 0.69
N THR A 133 16.73 -3.82 1.11
CA THR A 133 17.58 -2.99 1.99
C THR A 133 18.63 -2.23 1.19
N ASN A 134 19.15 -2.85 0.13
CA ASN A 134 20.16 -2.27 -0.74
C ASN A 134 19.51 -1.44 -1.85
N ALA A 135 20.27 -0.50 -2.40
CA ALA A 135 19.80 0.32 -3.50
C ALA A 135 20.11 -0.31 -4.86
N ILE A 136 19.31 0.04 -5.85
CA ILE A 136 19.57 -0.25 -7.25
C ILE A 136 19.94 1.07 -7.93
N ARG A 137 21.05 1.06 -8.66
CA ARG A 137 21.53 2.19 -9.48
C ARG A 137 21.33 1.85 -10.94
N PHE A 138 20.66 2.73 -11.65
CA PHE A 138 20.52 2.74 -13.10
C PHE A 138 21.42 3.83 -13.65
N GLU A 139 22.34 3.47 -14.53
CA GLU A 139 23.19 4.41 -15.26
C GLU A 139 22.59 4.57 -16.67
N PHE A 140 22.37 5.80 -17.10
CA PHE A 140 21.77 6.11 -18.39
C PHE A 140 22.81 6.65 -19.34
N TRP A 141 22.73 6.22 -20.61
CA TRP A 141 23.45 6.83 -21.72
C TRP A 141 22.44 7.42 -22.71
N GLY A 142 22.22 8.74 -22.64
CA GLY A 142 21.09 9.37 -23.33
C GLY A 142 19.75 8.81 -22.85
N ASP A 143 18.97 8.27 -23.78
CA ASP A 143 17.67 7.64 -23.50
C ASP A 143 17.75 6.10 -23.44
N THR A 144 18.86 5.56 -22.95
CA THR A 144 19.06 4.11 -22.85
C THR A 144 19.62 3.74 -21.47
N VAL A 145 19.12 2.66 -20.89
CA VAL A 145 19.65 2.07 -19.65
C VAL A 145 20.96 1.34 -19.99
N ASP A 146 22.10 1.92 -19.61
CA ASP A 146 23.43 1.37 -19.90
C ASP A 146 23.86 0.31 -18.90
N LYS A 147 23.59 0.56 -17.58
CA LYS A 147 23.95 -0.38 -16.53
C LYS A 147 22.90 -0.41 -15.43
N ILE A 148 22.72 -1.60 -14.84
CA ILE A 148 21.90 -1.83 -13.66
C ILE A 148 22.80 -2.45 -12.58
N LYS A 149 22.91 -1.80 -11.42
CA LYS A 149 23.82 -2.24 -10.34
C LYS A 149 23.08 -2.30 -9.01
N LYS A 150 23.25 -3.39 -8.29
CA LYS A 150 22.89 -3.45 -6.86
C LYS A 150 24.04 -2.87 -6.05
N ILE A 151 23.76 -1.88 -5.23
CA ILE A 151 24.76 -1.14 -4.46
C ILE A 151 24.40 -1.14 -2.96
N ASN A 152 25.42 -1.08 -2.12
CA ASN A 152 25.24 -0.81 -0.70
C ASN A 152 24.72 0.64 -0.54
N ARG A 153 23.57 0.83 0.09
CA ARG A 153 22.93 2.16 0.23
C ARG A 153 23.76 3.18 1.02
N ILE A 154 24.65 2.69 1.91
CA ILE A 154 25.45 3.53 2.81
C ILE A 154 26.81 3.86 2.17
N THR A 155 27.54 2.83 1.71
CA THR A 155 28.90 3.00 1.16
C THR A 155 28.90 3.34 -0.33
N GLY A 156 27.82 3.01 -1.05
CA GLY A 156 27.73 3.16 -2.51
C GLY A 156 28.52 2.10 -3.29
N GLU A 157 29.13 1.13 -2.61
CA GLU A 157 29.89 0.05 -3.23
C GLU A 157 28.99 -0.87 -4.05
N VAL A 158 29.47 -1.29 -5.20
CA VAL A 158 28.76 -2.24 -6.08
C VAL A 158 28.82 -3.63 -5.47
N ILE A 159 27.65 -4.22 -5.24
CA ILE A 159 27.49 -5.58 -4.74
C ILE A 159 27.43 -6.56 -5.91
N SER A 160 26.63 -6.24 -6.93
CA SER A 160 26.49 -7.04 -8.16
C SER A 160 25.99 -6.18 -9.31
N GLU A 161 26.27 -6.61 -10.54
CA GLU A 161 25.64 -6.10 -11.75
C GLU A 161 24.44 -6.99 -12.12
N LEU A 162 23.43 -6.41 -12.75
CA LEU A 162 22.19 -7.08 -13.11
C LEU A 162 21.90 -6.86 -14.60
N ASP A 163 21.39 -7.89 -15.27
CA ASP A 163 20.95 -7.77 -16.67
C ASP A 163 19.50 -7.24 -16.76
N SER A 164 18.71 -7.52 -15.72
CA SER A 164 17.33 -7.07 -15.64
C SER A 164 16.86 -6.99 -14.19
N ILE A 165 15.80 -6.21 -13.96
CA ILE A 165 15.12 -6.14 -12.66
C ILE A 165 13.64 -5.76 -12.85
N SER A 166 12.77 -6.37 -12.04
CA SER A 166 11.36 -5.97 -11.92
C SER A 166 11.18 -5.09 -10.68
N ILE A 167 10.67 -3.89 -10.88
CA ILE A 167 10.35 -2.94 -9.81
C ILE A 167 8.87 -3.05 -9.51
N TYR A 168 8.54 -3.25 -8.22
CA TYR A 168 7.16 -3.33 -7.72
C TYR A 168 6.80 -2.03 -7.00
N PRO A 169 5.50 -1.67 -6.91
CA PRO A 169 5.06 -0.44 -6.24
C PRO A 169 5.57 -0.28 -4.81
N ALA A 170 5.79 0.96 -4.40
CA ALA A 170 6.17 1.32 -3.04
C ALA A 170 4.99 1.31 -2.05
N SER A 171 3.76 1.23 -2.54
CA SER A 171 2.53 1.13 -1.75
C SER A 171 1.67 -0.03 -2.26
N HIS A 172 0.91 -0.67 -1.35
CA HIS A 172 -0.09 -1.66 -1.74
C HIS A 172 -1.33 -1.02 -2.38
N PHE A 173 -1.57 0.27 -2.14
CA PHE A 173 -2.65 1.05 -2.73
C PHE A 173 -2.11 1.93 -3.86
N VAL A 174 -2.05 1.37 -5.06
CA VAL A 174 -1.69 2.09 -6.29
C VAL A 174 -2.87 2.06 -7.24
N THR A 175 -3.12 3.17 -7.92
CA THR A 175 -4.26 3.31 -8.83
C THR A 175 -3.84 4.17 -10.01
N LYS A 176 -4.13 3.73 -11.23
CA LYS A 176 -3.85 4.50 -12.45
C LYS A 176 -4.61 5.83 -12.44
N GLU A 177 -3.98 6.89 -12.94
CA GLU A 177 -4.51 8.25 -12.93
C GLU A 177 -5.95 8.34 -13.48
N GLU A 178 -6.25 7.63 -14.56
CA GLU A 178 -7.59 7.60 -15.14
C GLU A 178 -8.64 7.01 -14.18
N LYS A 179 -8.30 5.91 -13.51
CA LYS A 179 -9.17 5.28 -12.51
C LYS A 179 -9.32 6.14 -11.27
N LEU A 180 -8.23 6.78 -10.83
CA LEU A 180 -8.25 7.71 -9.71
C LEU A 180 -9.22 8.88 -9.98
N LYS A 181 -9.15 9.49 -11.17
CA LYS A 181 -10.07 10.56 -11.57
C LYS A 181 -11.54 10.11 -11.58
N LEU A 182 -11.82 8.87 -11.98
CA LEU A 182 -13.18 8.31 -11.89
C LEU A 182 -13.60 8.08 -10.44
N ALA A 183 -12.71 7.52 -9.62
CA ALA A 183 -12.97 7.31 -8.20
C ALA A 183 -13.26 8.63 -7.47
N MET A 184 -12.47 9.68 -7.74
CA MET A 184 -12.69 11.02 -7.16
C MET A 184 -14.07 11.59 -7.50
N LYS A 185 -14.55 11.41 -8.75
CA LYS A 185 -15.91 11.84 -9.14
C LYS A 185 -16.98 11.05 -8.37
N ASP A 186 -16.79 9.75 -8.20
CA ASP A 186 -17.74 8.92 -7.46
C ASP A 186 -17.73 9.26 -5.97
N ILE A 187 -16.55 9.55 -5.38
CA ILE A 187 -16.41 10.02 -4.00
C ILE A 187 -17.12 11.36 -3.80
N GLN A 188 -16.90 12.31 -4.71
CA GLN A 188 -17.57 13.62 -4.65
C GLN A 188 -19.09 13.48 -4.70
N LYS A 189 -19.59 12.63 -5.60
CA LYS A 189 -21.03 12.36 -5.70
C LYS A 189 -21.61 11.75 -4.43
N GLU A 190 -20.93 10.75 -3.86
CA GLU A 190 -21.36 10.13 -2.59
C GLU A 190 -21.32 11.13 -1.43
N LEU A 191 -20.29 12.01 -1.39
CA LEU A 191 -20.22 13.10 -0.44
C LEU A 191 -21.46 14.00 -0.53
N ASP A 192 -21.81 14.47 -1.73
CA ASP A 192 -22.94 15.38 -1.93
C ASP A 192 -24.25 14.72 -1.46
N GLU A 193 -24.46 13.44 -1.77
CA GLU A 193 -25.63 12.66 -1.32
C GLU A 193 -25.66 12.52 0.21
N GLU A 194 -24.51 12.29 0.85
CA GLU A 194 -24.45 12.13 2.32
C GLU A 194 -24.63 13.46 3.06
N LEU A 195 -24.07 14.56 2.54
CA LEU A 195 -24.28 15.90 3.10
C LEU A 195 -25.75 16.29 3.13
N ILE A 196 -26.53 15.94 2.08
CA ILE A 196 -27.99 16.17 2.05
C ILE A 196 -28.68 15.39 3.17
N LYS A 197 -28.31 14.11 3.40
CA LYS A 197 -28.90 13.29 4.46
C LYS A 197 -28.58 13.83 5.85
N LEU A 198 -27.31 14.18 6.11
CA LEU A 198 -26.88 14.73 7.38
C LEU A 198 -27.59 16.06 7.68
N ASN A 199 -27.67 16.98 6.72
CA ASN A 199 -28.34 18.26 6.88
C ASN A 199 -29.86 18.09 7.13
N ASN A 200 -30.51 17.13 6.45
CA ASN A 200 -31.94 16.83 6.66
C ASN A 200 -32.18 16.19 8.04
N SER A 201 -31.14 15.67 8.69
CA SER A 201 -31.18 15.08 10.03
C SER A 201 -30.68 16.02 11.12
N ASP A 202 -30.55 17.32 10.84
CA ASP A 202 -30.01 18.38 11.72
C ASP A 202 -28.56 18.12 12.22
N LYS A 203 -27.80 17.25 11.53
CA LYS A 203 -26.40 16.94 11.82
C LYS A 203 -25.45 17.88 11.07
N ILE A 204 -25.55 19.17 11.39
CA ILE A 204 -24.80 20.23 10.65
C ILE A 204 -23.30 20.17 10.92
N ILE A 205 -22.90 19.86 12.16
CA ILE A 205 -21.49 19.78 12.56
C ILE A 205 -20.81 18.60 11.86
N GLU A 206 -21.45 17.44 11.87
CA GLU A 206 -21.00 16.22 11.22
C GLU A 206 -20.89 16.41 9.70
N SER A 207 -21.90 17.06 9.11
CA SER A 207 -21.90 17.43 7.70
C SER A 207 -20.68 18.29 7.33
N ASN A 208 -20.37 19.33 8.11
CA ASN A 208 -19.23 20.19 7.88
C ASN A 208 -17.87 19.46 8.07
N ARG A 209 -17.75 18.61 9.09
CA ARG A 209 -16.54 17.79 9.32
C ARG A 209 -16.28 16.85 8.15
N LEU A 210 -17.30 16.08 7.73
CA LEU A 210 -17.21 15.17 6.60
C LEU A 210 -16.83 15.92 5.32
N LYS A 211 -17.49 17.04 5.03
CA LYS A 211 -17.21 17.87 3.87
C LYS A 211 -15.76 18.34 3.82
N THR A 212 -15.29 18.95 4.91
CA THR A 212 -13.94 19.53 4.99
C THR A 212 -12.87 18.45 4.80
N ARG A 213 -13.02 17.31 5.48
CA ARG A 213 -12.08 16.20 5.40
C ARG A 213 -12.05 15.59 4.00
N THR A 214 -13.21 15.25 3.45
CA THR A 214 -13.28 14.59 2.14
C THR A 214 -12.78 15.50 1.01
N LEU A 215 -13.07 16.81 1.06
CA LEU A 215 -12.54 17.75 0.07
C LEU A 215 -11.02 17.89 0.17
N PHE A 216 -10.46 17.91 1.38
CA PHE A 216 -9.02 17.89 1.57
C PHE A 216 -8.38 16.60 1.02
N ASP A 217 -8.97 15.44 1.31
CA ASP A 217 -8.48 14.15 0.78
C ASP A 217 -8.53 14.11 -0.75
N LEU A 218 -9.59 14.63 -1.36
CA LEU A 218 -9.72 14.74 -2.82
C LEU A 218 -8.65 15.66 -3.43
N GLU A 219 -8.38 16.80 -2.79
CA GLU A 219 -7.30 17.71 -3.20
C GLU A 219 -5.94 17.03 -3.15
N MET A 220 -5.66 16.28 -2.07
CA MET A 220 -4.42 15.52 -1.95
C MET A 220 -4.30 14.41 -3.00
N MET A 221 -5.40 13.71 -3.31
CA MET A 221 -5.44 12.73 -4.40
C MET A 221 -5.17 13.37 -5.76
N GLU A 222 -5.70 14.57 -6.02
CA GLU A 222 -5.48 15.28 -7.27
C GLU A 222 -4.03 15.74 -7.43
N LEU A 223 -3.42 16.25 -6.35
CA LEU A 223 -2.06 16.79 -6.37
C LEU A 223 -0.98 15.70 -6.36
N ASN A 224 -1.16 14.68 -5.53
CA ASN A 224 -0.12 13.70 -5.21
C ASN A 224 -0.46 12.27 -5.68
N GLY A 225 -1.66 12.04 -6.21
CA GLY A 225 -2.15 10.69 -6.51
C GLY A 225 -2.46 9.84 -5.27
N TYR A 226 -2.41 10.42 -4.08
CA TYR A 226 -2.54 9.74 -2.80
C TYR A 226 -3.04 10.69 -1.69
N CYS A 227 -3.74 10.15 -0.69
CA CYS A 227 -4.06 10.84 0.55
C CYS A 227 -3.83 9.96 1.78
N SER A 228 -3.68 10.55 2.96
CA SER A 228 -3.62 9.81 4.22
C SER A 228 -4.95 9.10 4.46
N GLY A 229 -4.90 7.78 4.75
CA GLY A 229 -6.12 6.97 4.91
C GLY A 229 -6.80 6.60 3.59
N ILE A 230 -6.07 6.55 2.48
CA ILE A 230 -6.58 6.19 1.15
C ILE A 230 -7.34 4.85 1.15
N GLU A 231 -7.03 3.94 2.07
CA GLU A 231 -7.75 2.69 2.27
C GLU A 231 -9.24 2.87 2.58
N ASN A 232 -9.65 4.02 3.13
CA ASN A 232 -11.05 4.35 3.38
C ASN A 232 -11.83 4.54 2.06
N TYR A 233 -11.15 4.88 0.99
CA TYR A 233 -11.70 5.06 -0.35
C TYR A 233 -11.52 3.85 -1.26
N SER A 234 -10.98 2.73 -0.74
CA SER A 234 -10.64 1.52 -1.51
C SER A 234 -11.80 0.99 -2.35
N ARG A 235 -13.04 1.12 -1.88
CA ARG A 235 -14.23 0.71 -2.64
C ARG A 235 -14.34 1.44 -3.99
N HIS A 236 -14.09 2.74 -3.99
CA HIS A 236 -14.13 3.58 -5.20
C HIS A 236 -12.92 3.32 -6.10
N LEU A 237 -11.73 3.21 -5.50
CA LEU A 237 -10.47 2.93 -6.21
C LEU A 237 -10.53 1.57 -6.93
N ASP A 238 -11.02 0.54 -6.25
CA ASP A 238 -11.18 -0.82 -6.78
C ASP A 238 -12.44 -0.98 -7.65
N ARG A 239 -13.30 0.04 -7.75
CA ARG A 239 -14.59 -0.01 -8.45
C ARG A 239 -15.51 -1.12 -7.95
N ARG A 240 -15.43 -1.45 -6.65
CA ARG A 240 -16.25 -2.48 -6.00
C ARG A 240 -17.66 -1.98 -5.70
N LYS A 241 -18.63 -2.91 -5.75
CA LYS A 241 -20.00 -2.62 -5.31
C LYS A 241 -20.05 -2.38 -3.81
N ALA A 242 -20.94 -1.49 -3.35
CA ALA A 242 -21.18 -1.27 -1.93
C ALA A 242 -21.50 -2.59 -1.22
N GLY A 243 -20.96 -2.79 -0.01
CA GLY A 243 -21.13 -4.00 0.80
C GLY A 243 -20.23 -5.17 0.45
N THR A 244 -19.42 -5.09 -0.61
CA THR A 244 -18.42 -6.12 -0.90
C THR A 244 -17.18 -5.95 -0.02
N ARG A 245 -16.54 -7.07 0.35
CA ARG A 245 -15.32 -7.03 1.14
C ARG A 245 -14.15 -6.40 0.36
N PRO A 246 -13.18 -5.76 1.02
CA PRO A 246 -11.94 -5.34 0.38
C PRO A 246 -11.08 -6.56 0.01
N TYR A 247 -10.08 -6.34 -0.85
CA TYR A 247 -9.02 -7.32 -1.07
C TYR A 247 -8.14 -7.43 0.17
N THR A 248 -7.59 -8.60 0.40
CA THR A 248 -6.75 -8.97 1.55
C THR A 248 -5.52 -9.72 1.05
N LEU A 249 -4.59 -10.08 1.93
CA LEU A 249 -3.46 -10.91 1.54
C LEU A 249 -3.88 -12.24 0.88
N LEU A 250 -5.02 -12.79 1.29
CA LEU A 250 -5.52 -14.06 0.75
C LEU A 250 -5.87 -13.97 -0.75
N ASP A 251 -6.16 -12.78 -1.25
CA ASP A 251 -6.44 -12.55 -2.67
C ASP A 251 -5.17 -12.47 -3.53
N TYR A 252 -3.99 -12.45 -2.92
CA TYR A 252 -2.69 -12.49 -3.61
C TYR A 252 -2.19 -13.91 -3.88
N PHE A 253 -2.78 -14.91 -3.20
CA PHE A 253 -2.48 -16.30 -3.48
C PHE A 253 -3.13 -16.75 -4.78
N ASN A 254 -2.53 -17.74 -5.43
CA ASN A 254 -3.18 -18.48 -6.50
C ASN A 254 -4.39 -19.27 -5.94
N ASP A 255 -5.27 -19.78 -6.81
CA ASP A 255 -6.52 -20.45 -6.39
C ASP A 255 -6.31 -21.72 -5.56
N ASP A 256 -5.14 -22.37 -5.66
CA ASP A 256 -4.81 -23.60 -4.92
C ASP A 256 -3.79 -23.30 -3.81
N TYR A 257 -4.29 -23.02 -2.60
CA TYR A 257 -3.47 -22.82 -1.40
C TYR A 257 -4.11 -23.42 -0.15
N LEU A 258 -3.29 -23.71 0.85
CA LEU A 258 -3.70 -24.23 2.14
C LEU A 258 -3.58 -23.15 3.23
N ILE A 259 -4.56 -23.10 4.12
CA ILE A 259 -4.51 -22.27 5.32
C ILE A 259 -4.42 -23.17 6.55
N PHE A 260 -3.41 -22.92 7.36
CA PHE A 260 -3.26 -23.51 8.68
C PHE A 260 -3.52 -22.43 9.72
N ILE A 261 -4.54 -22.62 10.57
CA ILE A 261 -4.86 -21.70 11.66
C ILE A 261 -4.38 -22.34 12.94
N ASP A 262 -3.25 -21.84 13.43
CA ASP A 262 -2.70 -22.28 14.71
C ASP A 262 -3.59 -21.84 15.87
N GLU A 263 -3.70 -22.68 16.90
CA GLU A 263 -4.59 -22.46 18.05
C GLU A 263 -6.00 -22.00 17.63
N SER A 264 -6.59 -22.65 16.62
CA SER A 264 -7.84 -22.22 15.98
C SER A 264 -9.01 -22.05 16.99
N HIS A 265 -8.98 -22.81 18.09
CA HIS A 265 -9.95 -22.69 19.18
C HIS A 265 -9.90 -21.34 19.91
N MET A 266 -8.74 -20.65 19.88
CA MET A 266 -8.55 -19.30 20.42
C MET A 266 -8.64 -18.25 19.31
N THR A 267 -7.97 -18.48 18.19
CA THR A 267 -7.85 -17.52 17.10
C THR A 267 -9.19 -17.17 16.46
N ILE A 268 -10.05 -18.17 16.18
CA ILE A 268 -11.35 -17.93 15.53
C ILE A 268 -12.32 -17.11 16.40
N PRO A 269 -12.51 -17.42 17.70
CA PRO A 269 -13.31 -16.57 18.59
C PRO A 269 -12.75 -15.14 18.71
N GLN A 270 -11.43 -14.97 18.78
CA GLN A 270 -10.79 -13.65 18.81
C GLN A 270 -11.11 -12.85 17.55
N MET A 271 -10.95 -13.44 16.35
CA MET A 271 -11.29 -12.80 15.07
C MET A 271 -12.76 -12.36 15.02
N ARG A 272 -13.69 -13.18 15.54
CA ARG A 272 -15.11 -12.82 15.64
C ARG A 272 -15.33 -11.62 16.57
N GLY A 273 -14.61 -11.57 17.68
CA GLY A 273 -14.63 -10.44 18.62
C GLY A 273 -14.12 -9.16 17.97
N MET A 274 -12.98 -9.24 17.28
CA MET A 274 -12.39 -8.12 16.53
C MET A 274 -13.33 -7.59 15.44
N TYR A 275 -13.96 -8.48 14.67
CA TYR A 275 -14.95 -8.09 13.65
C TYR A 275 -16.11 -7.31 14.24
N LYS A 276 -16.68 -7.79 15.36
CA LYS A 276 -17.83 -7.12 16.01
C LYS A 276 -17.44 -5.75 16.56
N GLY A 277 -16.26 -5.65 17.19
CA GLY A 277 -15.74 -4.39 17.72
C GLY A 277 -15.46 -3.37 16.62
N ASP A 278 -14.78 -3.78 15.56
CA ASP A 278 -14.47 -2.91 14.41
C ASP A 278 -15.73 -2.46 13.68
N LYS A 279 -16.71 -3.36 13.48
CA LYS A 279 -18.00 -3.03 12.89
C LYS A 279 -18.77 -2.01 13.73
N SER A 280 -18.82 -2.20 15.05
CA SER A 280 -19.50 -1.25 15.96
C SER A 280 -18.86 0.13 15.89
N ARG A 281 -17.54 0.20 15.98
CA ARG A 281 -16.76 1.45 15.87
C ARG A 281 -17.02 2.16 14.55
N LYS A 282 -16.94 1.45 13.43
CA LYS A 282 -17.19 2.00 12.09
C LYS A 282 -18.62 2.45 11.88
N ASN A 283 -19.59 1.71 12.41
CA ASN A 283 -20.99 2.15 12.35
C ASN A 283 -21.20 3.48 13.08
N THR A 284 -20.58 3.65 14.27
CA THR A 284 -20.63 4.93 14.99
C THR A 284 -19.98 6.06 14.18
N LEU A 285 -18.83 5.81 13.53
CA LEU A 285 -18.17 6.82 12.67
C LEU A 285 -18.99 7.18 11.43
N VAL A 286 -19.83 6.29 10.92
CA VAL A 286 -20.72 6.57 9.78
C VAL A 286 -21.99 7.29 10.24
N GLU A 287 -22.41 7.06 11.47
CA GLU A 287 -23.62 7.69 12.02
C GLU A 287 -23.37 9.14 12.45
N TYR A 288 -22.16 9.46 12.89
CA TYR A 288 -21.74 10.76 13.43
C TYR A 288 -20.58 11.37 12.65
#